data_382614c2242be4f8a64f21b1edffcc3e
#
_entry.id   382614c2242be4f8a64f21b1edffcc3e
#
_cell.length_a   1.000
_cell.length_b   1.000
_cell.length_c   1.000
_cell.angle_alpha   90.00
_cell.angle_beta   90.00
_cell.angle_gamma   90.00
#
_symmetry.space_group_name_H-M   'P 1'
#
loop_
_entity.id
_entity.type
_entity.pdbx_description
1 polymer ?
#
loop_
_entity_poly.entity_id
_entity_poly.type
_entity_poly.pdbx_seq_one_letter_code
_entity_poly.pdbx_strand_id
1 'polypeptide(L)'
;TFKFGEETYNVTYEQYVGTPGDYEYKYGYQDKENPKRIKWRILLNSVQDKLNNLVITDDFSDNGQVLVEGSLRAVRYAQQPNKIQSENELFKLNPTDNFTKTAVFTRNAAGQITGFTFNFGDNWNWPIWIEYTTELTEDLPAKTKVANTLKWKATNFPNERTITKQTRLETGSGEGSGDKTTSTTTTTTTTTTTTTTTTTTTTEAPTTTTEAPTTT
;
A
#
# COMPACT_ATOMS: atom_id res chain seq x y z
N THR A 1 27.32 19.66 -32.10
CA THR A 1 28.41 20.62 -32.43
C THR A 1 28.02 21.38 -33.68
N PHE A 2 27.92 22.70 -33.59
CA PHE A 2 27.62 23.56 -34.73
C PHE A 2 28.87 24.40 -35.00
N LYS A 3 29.24 24.57 -36.27
CA LYS A 3 30.28 25.50 -36.69
C LYS A 3 29.63 26.73 -37.29
N PHE A 4 30.05 27.90 -36.82
CA PHE A 4 29.68 29.17 -37.41
C PHE A 4 30.97 29.95 -37.69
N GLY A 5 31.39 29.98 -38.94
CA GLY A 5 32.71 30.48 -39.32
C GLY A 5 33.80 29.54 -38.80
N GLU A 6 34.82 30.12 -38.12
CA GLU A 6 35.89 29.35 -37.49
C GLU A 6 35.57 28.94 -36.03
N GLU A 7 34.48 29.42 -35.47
CA GLU A 7 34.12 29.13 -34.10
C GLU A 7 33.30 27.84 -34.02
N THR A 8 33.62 27.03 -32.99
CA THR A 8 32.93 25.75 -32.72
C THR A 8 32.14 25.88 -31.43
N TYR A 9 30.83 25.75 -31.54
CA TYR A 9 29.91 25.74 -30.41
C TYR A 9 29.54 24.32 -30.08
N ASN A 10 29.82 23.87 -28.86
CA ASN A 10 29.32 22.63 -28.31
C ASN A 10 28.00 22.93 -27.57
N VAL A 11 26.89 22.66 -28.22
CA VAL A 11 25.61 22.68 -27.54
C VAL A 11 25.41 21.29 -26.94
N THR A 12 25.54 21.19 -25.64
CA THR A 12 25.11 20.02 -24.89
C THR A 12 23.58 20.14 -24.75
N TYR A 13 22.85 19.35 -25.49
CA TYR A 13 21.40 19.25 -25.31
C TYR A 13 21.17 18.42 -24.05
N GLU A 14 20.90 19.08 -22.93
CA GLU A 14 20.30 18.42 -21.78
C GLU A 14 18.84 18.21 -22.13
N GLN A 15 18.46 16.95 -22.29
CA GLN A 15 17.04 16.60 -22.48
C GLN A 15 16.30 17.09 -21.25
N TYR A 16 15.43 18.09 -21.42
CA TYR A 16 14.55 18.55 -20.36
C TYR A 16 13.59 17.42 -20.03
N VAL A 17 13.84 16.75 -18.93
CA VAL A 17 12.99 15.71 -18.38
C VAL A 17 11.99 16.42 -17.48
N GLY A 18 10.80 16.64 -17.97
CA GLY A 18 9.64 17.38 -17.45
C GLY A 18 9.51 17.69 -15.96
N THR A 19 8.46 18.40 -15.64
CA THR A 19 8.17 18.83 -14.27
C THR A 19 7.79 17.63 -13.39
N PRO A 20 8.22 17.58 -12.11
CA PRO A 20 7.73 16.61 -11.14
C PRO A 20 6.19 16.52 -11.12
N GLY A 21 5.64 15.31 -11.23
CA GLY A 21 4.19 15.07 -11.32
C GLY A 21 3.65 14.86 -12.74
N ASP A 22 4.45 15.13 -13.78
CA ASP A 22 4.07 14.84 -15.16
C ASP A 22 4.34 13.41 -15.58
N TYR A 23 5.15 12.68 -14.84
CA TYR A 23 5.57 11.32 -15.18
C TYR A 23 4.70 10.25 -14.58
N GLU A 24 4.22 10.47 -13.37
CA GLU A 24 3.56 9.46 -12.58
C GLU A 24 2.20 9.92 -12.06
N TYR A 25 1.27 9.00 -12.09
CA TYR A 25 -0.03 9.11 -11.46
C TYR A 25 -0.33 7.82 -10.69
N LYS A 26 -0.65 7.92 -9.40
CA LYS A 26 -0.97 6.78 -8.56
C LYS A 26 -2.15 7.10 -7.67
N TYR A 27 -3.07 6.15 -7.56
CA TYR A 27 -4.14 6.21 -6.57
C TYR A 27 -4.61 4.81 -6.16
N GLY A 28 -5.33 4.75 -5.06
CA GLY A 28 -5.99 3.56 -4.58
C GLY A 28 -7.40 3.88 -4.09
N TYR A 29 -8.24 2.88 -4.08
CA TYR A 29 -9.59 2.96 -3.51
C TYR A 29 -10.00 1.61 -2.93
N GLN A 30 -10.78 1.66 -1.84
CA GLN A 30 -11.33 0.47 -1.22
C GLN A 30 -12.34 -0.19 -2.16
N ASP A 31 -12.27 -1.51 -2.26
CA ASP A 31 -13.24 -2.28 -3.04
C ASP A 31 -14.60 -2.29 -2.30
N LYS A 32 -15.66 -1.94 -3.01
CA LYS A 32 -17.02 -1.88 -2.45
C LYS A 32 -17.60 -3.25 -2.17
N GLU A 33 -17.20 -4.25 -2.94
CA GLU A 33 -17.68 -5.63 -2.80
C GLU A 33 -16.92 -6.41 -1.73
N ASN A 34 -15.64 -6.07 -1.53
CA ASN A 34 -14.81 -6.65 -0.50
C ASN A 34 -14.01 -5.55 0.24
N PRO A 35 -14.51 -5.05 1.37
CA PRO A 35 -13.90 -3.95 2.11
C PRO A 35 -12.47 -4.21 2.62
N LYS A 36 -12.03 -5.48 2.68
CA LYS A 36 -10.62 -5.82 2.96
C LYS A 36 -9.69 -5.52 1.79
N ARG A 37 -10.21 -5.28 0.60
CA ARG A 37 -9.42 -5.10 -0.60
C ARG A 37 -9.29 -3.65 -1.00
N ILE A 38 -8.09 -3.31 -1.48
CA ILE A 38 -7.79 -2.00 -2.04
C ILE A 38 -7.27 -2.22 -3.46
N LYS A 39 -7.90 -1.53 -4.41
CA LYS A 39 -7.49 -1.53 -5.82
C LYS A 39 -6.54 -0.37 -6.05
N TRP A 40 -5.32 -0.67 -6.50
CA TRP A 40 -4.27 0.30 -6.79
C TRP A 40 -4.07 0.43 -8.29
N ARG A 41 -3.79 1.65 -8.73
CA ARG A 41 -3.55 1.98 -10.13
C ARG A 41 -2.39 2.96 -10.26
N ILE A 42 -1.56 2.72 -11.27
CA ILE A 42 -0.39 3.52 -11.58
C ILE A 42 -0.35 3.76 -13.08
N LEU A 43 -0.26 5.03 -13.48
CA LEU A 43 0.15 5.45 -14.81
C LEU A 43 1.54 6.06 -14.68
N LEU A 44 2.51 5.53 -15.41
CA LEU A 44 3.86 6.05 -15.44
C LEU A 44 4.27 6.40 -16.87
N ASN A 45 5.14 7.40 -16.99
CA ASN A 45 5.65 7.93 -18.25
C ASN A 45 4.55 8.39 -19.22
N SER A 46 3.56 9.10 -18.69
CA SER A 46 2.49 9.70 -19.50
C SER A 46 2.99 10.71 -20.52
N VAL A 47 4.15 11.33 -20.27
CA VAL A 47 4.85 12.27 -21.17
C VAL A 47 5.59 11.57 -22.29
N GLN A 48 5.82 10.25 -22.17
CA GLN A 48 6.46 9.40 -23.17
C GLN A 48 7.92 9.77 -23.45
N ASP A 49 8.60 10.31 -22.44
CA ASP A 49 10.01 10.61 -22.53
C ASP A 49 10.84 9.32 -22.54
N LYS A 50 12.01 9.41 -23.15
CA LYS A 50 12.96 8.32 -23.16
C LYS A 50 13.62 8.19 -21.80
N LEU A 51 13.35 7.11 -21.09
CA LEU A 51 13.92 6.76 -19.80
C LEU A 51 14.93 5.61 -19.98
N ASN A 52 16.14 5.78 -19.47
CA ASN A 52 17.20 4.77 -19.57
C ASN A 52 17.33 4.01 -18.25
N ASN A 53 17.47 2.69 -18.32
CA ASN A 53 17.53 1.80 -17.15
C ASN A 53 16.39 2.10 -16.16
N LEU A 54 15.18 2.20 -16.70
CA LEU A 54 14.01 2.49 -15.87
C LEU A 54 13.72 1.33 -14.91
N VAL A 55 13.73 1.63 -13.63
CA VAL A 55 13.34 0.70 -12.56
C VAL A 55 12.17 1.30 -11.78
N ILE A 56 11.14 0.49 -11.57
CA ILE A 56 9.96 0.82 -10.78
C ILE A 56 9.89 -0.14 -9.60
N THR A 57 9.69 0.39 -8.41
CA THR A 57 9.44 -0.40 -7.20
C THR A 57 8.18 0.10 -6.52
N ASP A 58 7.31 -0.81 -6.12
CA ASP A 58 6.10 -0.49 -5.39
C ASP A 58 6.06 -1.27 -4.07
N ASP A 59 5.84 -0.56 -2.97
CA ASP A 59 5.78 -1.11 -1.61
C ASP A 59 4.43 -0.76 -1.00
N PHE A 60 3.65 -1.79 -0.72
CA PHE A 60 2.34 -1.72 -0.09
C PHE A 60 2.28 -2.47 1.25
N SER A 61 3.42 -2.67 1.90
CA SER A 61 3.49 -3.40 3.19
C SER A 61 2.76 -2.69 4.34
N ASP A 62 2.44 -1.41 4.19
CA ASP A 62 1.75 -0.63 5.22
C ASP A 62 0.39 -1.23 5.60
N ASN A 63 0.10 -1.25 6.92
CA ASN A 63 -1.12 -1.83 7.48
C ASN A 63 -1.40 -3.31 7.06
N GLY A 64 -0.34 -4.10 6.88
CA GLY A 64 -0.45 -5.52 6.59
C GLY A 64 -1.06 -5.84 5.21
N GLN A 65 -0.94 -4.95 4.23
CA GLN A 65 -1.38 -5.23 2.88
C GLN A 65 -0.55 -6.35 2.24
N VAL A 66 -1.22 -7.26 1.56
CA VAL A 66 -0.60 -8.31 0.75
C VAL A 66 -1.25 -8.37 -0.62
N LEU A 67 -0.50 -8.74 -1.65
CA LEU A 67 -1.03 -8.85 -3.01
C LEU A 67 -2.07 -9.97 -3.08
N VAL A 68 -3.21 -9.68 -3.67
CA VAL A 68 -4.17 -10.72 -4.09
C VAL A 68 -3.58 -11.43 -5.31
N GLU A 69 -3.40 -12.74 -5.20
CA GLU A 69 -2.78 -13.54 -6.24
C GLU A 69 -3.52 -13.40 -7.58
N GLY A 70 -2.76 -13.25 -8.67
CA GLY A 70 -3.29 -13.08 -10.01
C GLY A 70 -3.89 -11.70 -10.32
N SER A 71 -3.94 -10.77 -9.35
CA SER A 71 -4.53 -9.43 -9.57
C SER A 71 -3.58 -8.45 -10.26
N LEU A 72 -2.27 -8.69 -10.22
CA LEU A 72 -1.29 -7.80 -10.86
C LEU A 72 -1.41 -7.88 -12.38
N ARG A 73 -1.58 -6.72 -13.00
CA ARG A 73 -1.52 -6.53 -14.44
C ARG A 73 -0.63 -5.33 -14.75
N ALA A 74 0.38 -5.54 -15.57
CA ALA A 74 1.32 -4.51 -15.98
C ALA A 74 1.48 -4.54 -17.49
N VAL A 75 1.14 -3.44 -18.16
CA VAL A 75 1.11 -3.34 -19.62
C VAL A 75 1.70 -2.02 -20.08
N ARG A 76 2.14 -1.99 -21.33
CA ARG A 76 2.49 -0.75 -22.04
C ARG A 76 1.53 -0.50 -23.18
N TYR A 77 1.48 0.76 -23.60
CA TYR A 77 0.73 1.20 -24.75
C TYR A 77 1.66 1.79 -25.80
N ALA A 78 1.20 1.84 -27.04
CA ALA A 78 1.93 2.53 -28.11
C ALA A 78 2.10 4.01 -27.75
N GLN A 79 3.19 4.60 -28.22
CA GLN A 79 3.38 6.05 -28.13
C GLN A 79 2.25 6.79 -28.84
N GLN A 80 1.85 7.89 -28.24
CA GLN A 80 0.85 8.80 -28.78
C GLN A 80 1.52 10.11 -29.20
N PRO A 81 0.93 10.86 -30.13
CA PRO A 81 1.48 12.16 -30.54
C PRO A 81 1.55 13.18 -29.41
N ASN A 82 0.68 13.04 -28.43
CA ASN A 82 0.59 13.93 -27.26
C ASN A 82 0.71 13.16 -25.94
N LYS A 83 1.03 13.89 -24.88
CA LYS A 83 0.99 13.37 -23.50
C LYS A 83 -0.39 12.77 -23.21
N ILE A 84 -0.42 11.63 -22.56
CA ILE A 84 -1.64 11.01 -22.02
C ILE A 84 -2.15 11.86 -20.85
N GLN A 85 -3.34 12.44 -20.99
CA GLN A 85 -3.91 13.36 -19.99
C GLN A 85 -4.75 12.65 -18.93
N SER A 86 -5.25 11.45 -19.25
CA SER A 86 -6.16 10.74 -18.35
C SER A 86 -6.17 9.23 -18.61
N GLU A 87 -6.67 8.46 -17.64
CA GLU A 87 -6.96 7.04 -17.83
C GLU A 87 -7.95 6.79 -18.96
N ASN A 88 -8.94 7.65 -19.12
CA ASN A 88 -9.95 7.51 -20.17
C ASN A 88 -9.35 7.59 -21.57
N GLU A 89 -8.29 8.38 -21.76
CA GLU A 89 -7.55 8.40 -23.02
C GLU A 89 -6.77 7.08 -23.20
N LEU A 90 -6.09 6.64 -22.13
CA LEU A 90 -5.32 5.41 -22.16
C LEU A 90 -6.18 4.19 -22.48
N PHE A 91 -7.36 4.09 -21.86
CA PHE A 91 -8.27 2.94 -22.04
C PHE A 91 -8.96 2.87 -23.40
N LYS A 92 -8.87 3.91 -24.21
CA LYS A 92 -9.29 3.86 -25.63
C LYS A 92 -8.26 3.15 -26.51
N LEU A 93 -7.03 2.97 -26.00
CA LEU A 93 -5.93 2.31 -26.68
C LEU A 93 -5.92 0.81 -26.33
N ASN A 94 -5.36 0.01 -27.23
CA ASN A 94 -5.06 -1.38 -26.92
C ASN A 94 -3.63 -1.49 -26.38
N PRO A 95 -3.40 -2.26 -25.31
CA PRO A 95 -2.06 -2.57 -24.87
C PRO A 95 -1.24 -3.23 -25.98
N THR A 96 0.02 -2.81 -26.13
CA THR A 96 0.94 -3.37 -27.12
C THR A 96 1.81 -4.48 -26.56
N ASP A 97 1.92 -4.55 -25.24
CA ASP A 97 2.71 -5.57 -24.57
C ASP A 97 2.24 -5.77 -23.11
N ASN A 98 2.42 -6.98 -22.61
CA ASN A 98 2.11 -7.36 -21.23
C ASN A 98 3.37 -7.91 -20.58
N PHE A 99 3.89 -7.19 -19.60
CA PHE A 99 5.11 -7.53 -18.88
C PHE A 99 4.86 -7.96 -17.42
N THR A 100 3.62 -8.27 -17.05
CA THR A 100 3.24 -8.71 -15.69
C THR A 100 4.15 -9.82 -15.16
N LYS A 101 4.53 -10.76 -16.00
CA LYS A 101 5.37 -11.91 -15.62
C LYS A 101 6.83 -11.56 -15.31
N THR A 102 7.28 -10.34 -15.62
CA THR A 102 8.65 -9.88 -15.30
C THR A 102 8.75 -9.24 -13.92
N ALA A 103 7.65 -9.18 -13.16
CA ALA A 103 7.65 -8.68 -11.80
C ALA A 103 8.53 -9.52 -10.89
N VAL A 104 9.41 -8.85 -10.17
CA VAL A 104 10.18 -9.44 -9.06
C VAL A 104 9.48 -9.05 -7.77
N PHE A 105 9.01 -10.04 -7.01
CA PHE A 105 8.20 -9.81 -5.83
C PHE A 105 9.03 -9.67 -4.56
N THR A 106 8.68 -8.68 -3.75
CA THR A 106 9.11 -8.56 -2.35
C THR A 106 8.13 -9.31 -1.47
N ARG A 107 8.66 -10.06 -0.48
CA ARG A 107 7.84 -10.88 0.41
C ARG A 107 8.16 -10.57 1.87
N ASN A 108 7.14 -10.66 2.73
CA ASN A 108 7.31 -10.61 4.17
C ASN A 108 7.80 -11.96 4.74
N ALA A 109 8.01 -12.03 6.06
CA ALA A 109 8.47 -13.24 6.74
C ALA A 109 7.50 -14.44 6.61
N ALA A 110 6.22 -14.19 6.36
CA ALA A 110 5.21 -15.21 6.10
C ALA A 110 5.17 -15.68 4.62
N GLY A 111 6.06 -15.16 3.77
CA GLY A 111 6.11 -15.47 2.34
C GLY A 111 5.07 -14.74 1.48
N GLN A 112 4.25 -13.88 2.08
CA GLN A 112 3.23 -13.11 1.38
C GLN A 112 3.85 -11.94 0.62
N ILE A 113 3.33 -11.62 -0.57
CA ILE A 113 3.84 -10.54 -1.41
C ILE A 113 3.37 -9.19 -0.86
N THR A 114 4.34 -8.32 -0.58
CA THR A 114 4.14 -6.96 -0.03
C THR A 114 4.66 -5.85 -0.95
N GLY A 115 5.23 -6.20 -2.08
CA GLY A 115 5.74 -5.27 -3.07
C GLY A 115 6.21 -5.97 -4.34
N PHE A 116 6.56 -5.18 -5.35
CA PHE A 116 7.15 -5.67 -6.58
C PHE A 116 8.14 -4.68 -7.18
N THR A 117 9.02 -5.18 -8.03
CA THR A 117 9.95 -4.38 -8.84
C THR A 117 9.86 -4.81 -10.29
N PHE A 118 9.84 -3.82 -11.20
CA PHE A 118 10.02 -4.00 -12.63
C PHE A 118 11.32 -3.33 -13.08
N ASN A 119 12.05 -4.00 -13.96
CA ASN A 119 13.23 -3.44 -14.62
C ASN A 119 12.97 -3.45 -16.14
N PHE A 120 12.89 -2.25 -16.73
CA PHE A 120 12.56 -2.07 -18.13
C PHE A 120 13.78 -1.88 -19.03
N GLY A 121 14.98 -1.81 -18.46
CA GLY A 121 16.21 -1.58 -19.23
C GLY A 121 16.27 -0.21 -19.88
N ASP A 122 17.03 -0.13 -20.98
CA ASP A 122 17.30 1.11 -21.70
C ASP A 122 16.19 1.53 -22.67
N ASN A 123 16.15 2.83 -22.95
CA ASN A 123 15.33 3.44 -23.99
C ASN A 123 13.83 3.23 -23.85
N TRP A 124 13.33 3.21 -22.63
CA TRP A 124 11.90 3.08 -22.39
C TRP A 124 11.19 4.42 -22.63
N ASN A 125 10.33 4.48 -23.61
CA ASN A 125 9.60 5.69 -24.01
C ASN A 125 8.09 5.47 -24.19
N TRP A 126 7.56 4.41 -23.59
CA TRP A 126 6.14 4.06 -23.65
C TRP A 126 5.43 4.39 -22.34
N PRO A 127 4.14 4.76 -22.41
CA PRO A 127 3.32 4.85 -21.22
C PRO A 127 3.08 3.45 -20.64
N ILE A 128 3.14 3.36 -19.31
CA ILE A 128 2.99 2.14 -18.53
C ILE A 128 1.73 2.25 -17.70
N TRP A 129 0.92 1.20 -17.71
CA TRP A 129 -0.19 1.02 -16.79
C TRP A 129 0.03 -0.20 -15.92
N ILE A 130 -0.08 -0.01 -14.60
CA ILE A 130 0.00 -1.07 -13.62
C ILE A 130 -1.24 -0.98 -12.74
N GLU A 131 -1.96 -2.10 -12.62
CA GLU A 131 -3.10 -2.23 -11.72
C GLU A 131 -3.00 -3.54 -10.95
N TYR A 132 -3.42 -3.51 -9.69
CA TYR A 132 -3.42 -4.67 -8.82
C TYR A 132 -4.33 -4.45 -7.62
N THR A 133 -4.63 -5.52 -6.90
CA THR A 133 -5.43 -5.50 -5.69
C THR A 133 -4.58 -5.99 -4.52
N THR A 134 -4.62 -5.26 -3.42
CA THR A 134 -4.10 -5.72 -2.13
C THR A 134 -5.23 -6.12 -1.21
N GLU A 135 -4.94 -7.00 -0.27
CA GLU A 135 -5.87 -7.40 0.79
C GLU A 135 -5.23 -7.10 2.16
N LEU A 136 -6.02 -6.54 3.07
CA LEU A 136 -5.61 -6.28 4.44
C LEU A 136 -5.63 -7.58 5.23
N THR A 137 -4.51 -7.92 5.88
CA THR A 137 -4.39 -9.14 6.70
C THR A 137 -5.16 -9.03 8.02
N GLU A 138 -5.45 -7.82 8.46
CA GLU A 138 -6.18 -7.53 9.69
C GLU A 138 -7.41 -6.67 9.41
N ASP A 139 -8.37 -6.70 10.33
CA ASP A 139 -9.54 -5.84 10.28
C ASP A 139 -9.17 -4.44 10.79
N LEU A 140 -9.36 -3.46 9.94
CA LEU A 140 -9.09 -2.05 10.27
C LEU A 140 -10.40 -1.27 10.34
N PRO A 141 -10.52 -0.31 11.28
CA PRO A 141 -11.70 0.53 11.39
C PRO A 141 -11.87 1.45 10.19
N ALA A 142 -13.11 1.86 9.93
CA ALA A 142 -13.41 2.90 8.96
C ALA A 142 -12.57 4.16 9.23
N LYS A 143 -12.24 4.90 8.18
CA LYS A 143 -11.40 6.11 8.18
C LYS A 143 -9.89 5.86 8.41
N THR A 144 -9.46 4.63 8.64
CA THR A 144 -8.03 4.31 8.62
C THR A 144 -7.42 4.69 7.28
N LYS A 145 -6.24 5.28 7.31
CA LYS A 145 -5.46 5.60 6.12
C LYS A 145 -4.48 4.47 5.86
N VAL A 146 -4.53 3.92 4.67
CA VAL A 146 -3.65 2.85 4.21
C VAL A 146 -2.74 3.41 3.13
N ALA A 147 -1.44 3.31 3.32
CA ALA A 147 -0.45 3.89 2.43
C ALA A 147 0.12 2.87 1.43
N ASN A 148 0.63 3.41 0.33
CA ASN A 148 1.34 2.65 -0.68
C ASN A 148 2.36 3.55 -1.38
N THR A 149 3.61 3.10 -1.47
CA THR A 149 4.73 3.90 -1.93
C THR A 149 5.29 3.37 -3.24
N LEU A 150 5.19 4.20 -4.27
CA LEU A 150 5.83 3.98 -5.57
C LEU A 150 7.18 4.71 -5.59
N LYS A 151 8.21 4.02 -6.05
CA LYS A 151 9.50 4.61 -6.39
C LYS A 151 9.85 4.28 -7.82
N TRP A 152 10.45 5.23 -8.53
CA TRP A 152 11.02 4.95 -9.83
C TRP A 152 12.28 5.78 -10.05
N LYS A 153 13.18 5.23 -10.84
CA LYS A 153 14.43 5.89 -11.23
C LYS A 153 14.79 5.52 -12.66
N ALA A 154 15.47 6.44 -13.33
CA ALA A 154 16.13 6.21 -14.61
C ALA A 154 17.50 6.87 -14.59
N THR A 155 18.48 6.33 -15.32
CA THR A 155 19.88 6.86 -15.27
C THR A 155 19.99 8.24 -15.88
N ASN A 156 19.10 8.60 -16.79
CA ASN A 156 19.02 9.94 -17.38
C ASN A 156 18.02 10.87 -16.67
N PHE A 157 17.53 10.49 -15.51
CA PHE A 157 16.69 11.31 -14.64
C PHE A 157 17.49 11.67 -13.37
N PRO A 158 17.53 12.95 -12.95
CA PRO A 158 18.50 13.40 -11.95
C PRO A 158 18.33 12.78 -10.56
N ASN A 159 17.10 12.42 -10.19
CA ASN A 159 16.80 11.90 -8.85
C ASN A 159 15.78 10.76 -8.91
N GLU A 160 15.87 9.82 -7.96
CA GLU A 160 14.80 8.87 -7.72
C GLU A 160 13.53 9.61 -7.30
N ARG A 161 12.40 9.20 -7.88
CA ARG A 161 11.08 9.72 -7.55
C ARG A 161 10.40 8.80 -6.55
N THR A 162 9.85 9.38 -5.49
CA THR A 162 9.09 8.65 -4.47
C THR A 162 7.72 9.29 -4.31
N ILE A 163 6.67 8.51 -4.49
CA ILE A 163 5.29 8.94 -4.36
C ILE A 163 4.56 8.01 -3.40
N THR A 164 4.16 8.52 -2.24
CA THR A 164 3.31 7.81 -1.31
C THR A 164 1.88 8.30 -1.45
N LYS A 165 0.96 7.40 -1.74
CA LYS A 165 -0.48 7.67 -1.77
C LYS A 165 -1.16 6.95 -0.62
N GLN A 166 -2.14 7.63 -0.02
CA GLN A 166 -2.96 7.08 1.04
C GLN A 166 -4.38 6.93 0.54
N THR A 167 -4.96 5.77 0.81
CA THR A 167 -6.39 5.51 0.64
C THR A 167 -7.03 5.49 2.01
N ARG A 168 -8.09 6.25 2.17
CA ARG A 168 -8.90 6.21 3.39
C ARG A 168 -9.97 5.15 3.23
N LEU A 169 -10.08 4.25 4.20
CA LEU A 169 -11.15 3.27 4.23
C LEU A 169 -12.50 3.98 4.44
N GLU A 170 -13.44 3.75 3.56
CA GLU A 170 -14.80 4.30 3.66
C GLU A 170 -15.60 3.53 4.71
N THR A 171 -15.43 2.20 4.73
CA THR A 171 -16.02 1.27 5.71
C THR A 171 -14.92 0.51 6.43
N GLY A 172 -15.22 -0.05 7.61
CA GLY A 172 -14.30 -0.98 8.28
C GLY A 172 -14.03 -2.20 7.41
N SER A 173 -12.78 -2.67 7.39
CA SER A 173 -12.40 -3.80 6.53
C SER A 173 -12.96 -5.15 7.00
N GLY A 174 -13.38 -5.25 8.26
CA GLY A 174 -14.08 -6.41 8.81
C GLY A 174 -15.58 -6.44 8.51
N GLU A 175 -16.14 -5.37 7.98
CA GLU A 175 -17.55 -5.30 7.60
C GLU A 175 -17.73 -5.96 6.23
N GLY A 176 -18.32 -7.16 6.22
CA GLY A 176 -18.67 -7.81 4.95
C GLY A 176 -19.69 -6.99 4.16
N SER A 177 -19.61 -7.03 2.84
CA SER A 177 -20.62 -6.49 1.93
C SER A 177 -21.88 -7.38 1.96
N GLY A 178 -22.43 -7.58 3.14
CA GLY A 178 -23.75 -8.20 3.29
C GLY A 178 -24.82 -7.12 3.15
N ASP A 179 -25.93 -7.49 2.54
CA ASP A 179 -27.15 -6.69 2.47
C ASP A 179 -27.32 -5.84 3.73
N LYS A 180 -27.62 -4.54 3.57
CA LYS A 180 -27.95 -3.65 4.68
C LYS A 180 -29.28 -4.08 5.32
N THR A 181 -29.27 -5.23 5.94
CA THR A 181 -30.23 -5.54 6.99
C THR A 181 -29.79 -4.68 8.17
N THR A 182 -30.58 -3.68 8.50
CA THR A 182 -30.42 -2.86 9.70
C THR A 182 -30.27 -3.79 10.88
N SER A 183 -29.04 -4.14 11.23
CA SER A 183 -28.76 -4.89 12.45
C SER A 183 -28.96 -3.91 13.59
N THR A 184 -30.15 -3.97 14.18
CA THR A 184 -30.40 -3.36 15.49
C THR A 184 -29.45 -4.08 16.45
N THR A 185 -28.36 -3.46 16.77
CA THR A 185 -27.43 -3.95 17.80
C THR A 185 -28.17 -3.86 19.13
N THR A 186 -28.81 -4.94 19.54
CA THR A 186 -29.28 -5.12 20.91
C THR A 186 -28.03 -5.28 21.77
N THR A 187 -27.59 -4.19 22.36
CA THR A 187 -26.55 -4.21 23.38
C THR A 187 -27.11 -4.95 24.58
N THR A 188 -26.88 -6.25 24.68
CA THR A 188 -27.14 -7.01 25.90
C THR A 188 -26.07 -6.62 26.90
N THR A 189 -26.40 -5.66 27.77
CA THR A 189 -25.58 -5.33 28.93
C THR A 189 -25.69 -6.50 29.91
N THR A 190 -24.73 -7.41 29.88
CA THR A 190 -24.61 -8.44 30.91
C THR A 190 -24.06 -7.78 32.16
N THR A 191 -24.97 -7.42 33.07
CA THR A 191 -24.61 -6.96 34.41
C THR A 191 -24.09 -8.17 35.18
N THR A 192 -22.78 -8.34 35.27
CA THR A 192 -22.17 -9.34 36.15
C THR A 192 -22.27 -8.82 37.58
N THR A 193 -23.26 -9.31 38.34
CA THR A 193 -23.36 -9.07 39.76
C THR A 193 -22.29 -9.90 40.46
N THR A 194 -21.20 -9.28 40.86
CA THR A 194 -20.18 -9.91 41.67
C THR A 194 -20.70 -9.97 43.13
N THR A 195 -21.19 -11.13 43.53
CA THR A 195 -21.54 -11.40 44.94
C THR A 195 -20.23 -11.59 45.72
N THR A 196 -19.83 -10.56 46.46
CA THR A 196 -18.71 -10.66 47.38
C THR A 196 -19.18 -11.42 48.64
N THR A 197 -18.83 -12.70 48.76
CA THR A 197 -19.05 -13.47 50.00
C THR A 197 -17.97 -13.09 50.98
N THR A 198 -18.33 -12.30 52.00
CA THR A 198 -17.43 -11.96 53.09
C THR A 198 -17.41 -13.15 54.07
N THR A 199 -16.35 -13.94 54.06
CA THR A 199 -16.13 -15.00 55.04
C THR A 199 -15.53 -14.34 56.30
N THR A 200 -16.35 -14.24 57.34
CA THR A 200 -15.89 -13.77 58.66
C THR A 200 -15.17 -14.93 59.35
N THR A 201 -13.86 -14.89 59.41
CA THR A 201 -13.07 -15.84 60.18
C THR A 201 -13.04 -15.37 61.63
N THR A 202 -13.77 -16.05 62.51
CA THR A 202 -13.70 -15.83 63.98
C THR A 202 -12.43 -16.48 64.50
N THR A 203 -11.45 -15.66 64.84
CA THR A 203 -10.24 -16.12 65.47
C THR A 203 -10.56 -16.31 66.99
N GLU A 204 -10.59 -17.57 67.51
CA GLU A 204 -10.61 -17.85 68.91
C GLU A 204 -9.26 -17.47 69.52
N ALA A 205 -9.31 -16.80 70.70
CA ALA A 205 -8.16 -16.39 71.43
C ALA A 205 -7.53 -17.63 72.16
N PRO A 206 -6.22 -17.72 72.23
CA PRO A 206 -5.57 -18.81 72.92
C PRO A 206 -5.74 -18.71 74.49
N THR A 207 -6.26 -19.75 75.07
CA THR A 207 -6.36 -19.93 76.51
C THR A 207 -4.94 -20.22 77.10
N THR A 208 -4.38 -19.31 77.82
CA THR A 208 -3.17 -19.51 78.56
C THR A 208 -3.47 -20.26 79.90
N THR A 209 -3.07 -21.50 79.98
CA THR A 209 -3.08 -22.27 81.23
C THR A 209 -1.78 -21.98 81.96
N THR A 210 -1.88 -21.26 83.04
CA THR A 210 -0.75 -21.01 84.00
C THR A 210 -0.66 -22.19 84.90
N GLU A 211 0.39 -23.01 84.80
CA GLU A 211 0.77 -24.01 85.84
C GLU A 211 1.61 -23.32 86.89
N ALA A 212 1.26 -23.58 88.14
CA ALA A 212 1.95 -23.10 89.34
C ALA A 212 3.22 -23.95 89.69
N PRO A 213 4.29 -23.36 90.21
CA PRO A 213 5.50 -24.10 90.53
C PRO A 213 5.35 -24.89 91.82
N THR A 214 5.73 -26.16 91.76
CA THR A 214 5.88 -27.03 92.95
C THR A 214 7.27 -26.91 93.50
N THR A 215 7.39 -26.49 94.79
CA THR A 215 8.58 -26.49 95.57
C THR A 215 8.84 -27.90 96.11
N THR A 216 10.09 -28.40 95.93
CA THR A 216 10.86 -29.15 96.97
C THR A 216 12.35 -29.04 96.63
#